data_c07c10ac3f82ad8af06e0fb9e4b5c0a4
#
_entry.id   c07c10ac3f82ad8af06e0fb9e4b5c0a4
#
_cell.length_a   1.000
_cell.length_b   1.000
_cell.length_c   1.000
_cell.angle_alpha   90.00
_cell.angle_beta   90.00
_cell.angle_gamma   90.00
#
_symmetry.space_group_name_H-M   'P 1'
#
loop_
_entity.id
_entity.type
_entity.pdbx_description
1 polymer ?
#
loop_
_entity_poly.entity_id
_entity_poly.type
_entity_poly.pdbx_seq_one_letter_code
_entity_poly.pdbx_strand_id
1 'polypeptide(L)'
;LLGLVGSEMCIRDRSSSESCILTWDKVATKRALIANDILTPQFKSIKNNEHFDFNDSFFAENEHYFVKPNFNGSSYGISKVSDKKFNEALKEAKKYSTEVIIEKSFNGPEYTVALLKGKPLTPLQILHDPIRGFYDYEAKYNSQNTQKIKIEDESIVKRLKEISEKVFDCLNCKTWARVDFVSEGEKLAVIEINSVPGFTAKSLFPLAAKYSGIEYKELISLIIEDC
;
A
#
# COMPACT_ATOMS: atom_id res chain seq x y z
N LEU A 1 2.51 22.40 -21.71
CA LEU A 1 2.63 23.27 -20.53
C LEU A 1 2.02 22.61 -19.29
N LEU A 2 0.84 21.97 -19.37
CA LEU A 2 0.22 21.27 -18.24
C LEU A 2 1.02 20.04 -17.74
N GLY A 3 1.75 19.35 -18.62
CA GLY A 3 2.59 18.22 -18.25
C GLY A 3 3.83 18.61 -17.44
N LEU A 4 4.40 19.78 -17.71
CA LEU A 4 5.55 20.33 -16.96
C LEU A 4 5.16 20.73 -15.54
N VAL A 5 3.99 21.36 -15.36
CA VAL A 5 3.49 21.77 -14.02
C VAL A 5 3.28 20.55 -13.11
N GLY A 6 2.75 19.45 -13.64
CA GLY A 6 2.60 18.21 -12.86
C GLY A 6 3.94 17.58 -12.45
N SER A 7 4.93 17.61 -13.33
CA SER A 7 6.27 17.08 -13.08
C SER A 7 7.06 17.94 -12.10
N GLU A 8 6.96 19.26 -12.19
CA GLU A 8 7.59 20.19 -11.23
C GLU A 8 6.98 20.11 -9.84
N MET A 9 5.66 19.95 -9.71
CA MET A 9 5.03 19.71 -8.42
C MET A 9 5.52 18.41 -7.76
N CYS A 10 5.69 17.33 -8.54
CA CYS A 10 6.23 16.07 -8.02
C CYS A 10 7.70 16.18 -7.57
N ILE A 11 8.48 17.06 -8.17
CA ILE A 11 9.90 17.25 -7.84
C ILE A 11 10.07 18.17 -6.60
N ARG A 12 9.13 19.06 -6.38
CA ARG A 12 9.28 20.15 -5.40
C ARG A 12 8.85 19.79 -4.00
N ASP A 13 7.74 19.09 -3.83
CA ASP A 13 7.11 18.80 -2.52
C ASP A 13 6.94 17.29 -2.23
N ARG A 14 7.52 16.41 -3.06
CA ARG A 14 7.30 14.96 -3.02
C ARG A 14 8.52 14.19 -3.51
N SER A 15 8.34 12.87 -3.56
CA SER A 15 9.25 11.98 -4.26
C SER A 15 9.39 12.33 -5.74
N SER A 16 10.53 12.02 -6.34
CA SER A 16 10.78 12.23 -7.77
C SER A 16 9.73 11.54 -8.66
N SER A 17 9.60 11.98 -9.90
CA SER A 17 8.72 11.33 -10.88
C SER A 17 9.03 9.84 -11.04
N GLU A 18 10.31 9.47 -11.01
CA GLU A 18 10.76 8.06 -11.07
C GLU A 18 10.26 7.26 -9.88
N SER A 19 10.42 7.79 -8.66
CA SER A 19 9.92 7.17 -7.45
C SER A 19 8.37 7.09 -7.46
N CYS A 20 7.69 8.13 -7.93
CA CYS A 20 6.23 8.11 -8.05
C CYS A 20 5.75 7.04 -9.05
N ILE A 21 6.41 6.88 -10.19
CA ILE A 21 6.10 5.83 -11.17
C ILE A 21 6.39 4.46 -10.56
N LEU A 22 7.54 4.28 -9.93
CA LEU A 22 7.94 3.02 -9.29
C LEU A 22 6.95 2.60 -8.21
N THR A 23 6.49 3.53 -7.38
CA THR A 23 5.53 3.26 -6.31
C THR A 23 4.10 3.04 -6.81
N TRP A 24 3.76 3.52 -8.01
CA TRP A 24 2.47 3.26 -8.65
C TRP A 24 2.40 1.90 -9.34
N ASP A 25 3.53 1.43 -9.90
CA ASP A 25 3.68 0.10 -10.48
C ASP A 25 3.87 -0.94 -9.37
N LYS A 26 2.81 -1.66 -8.99
CA LYS A 26 2.85 -2.65 -7.91
C LYS A 26 3.82 -3.79 -8.18
N VAL A 27 3.94 -4.21 -9.44
CA VAL A 27 4.87 -5.28 -9.84
C VAL A 27 6.32 -4.80 -9.69
N ALA A 28 6.63 -3.59 -10.16
CA ALA A 28 7.96 -2.99 -10.02
C ALA A 28 8.30 -2.74 -8.54
N THR A 29 7.37 -2.18 -7.76
CA THR A 29 7.50 -2.01 -6.31
C THR A 29 7.87 -3.33 -5.64
N LYS A 30 7.08 -4.39 -5.86
CA LYS A 30 7.31 -5.70 -5.21
C LYS A 30 8.64 -6.33 -5.62
N ARG A 31 9.05 -6.19 -6.88
CA ARG A 31 10.38 -6.64 -7.34
C ARG A 31 11.51 -5.88 -6.64
N ALA A 32 11.37 -4.57 -6.47
CA ALA A 32 12.34 -3.77 -5.74
C ALA A 32 12.40 -4.17 -4.25
N LEU A 33 11.24 -4.42 -3.60
CA LEU A 33 11.19 -4.92 -2.23
C LEU A 33 11.91 -6.26 -2.08
N ILE A 34 11.63 -7.24 -2.96
CA ILE A 34 12.26 -8.56 -2.95
C ILE A 34 13.78 -8.44 -3.16
N ALA A 35 14.23 -7.59 -4.09
CA ALA A 35 15.65 -7.35 -4.36
C ALA A 35 16.41 -6.73 -3.16
N ASN A 36 15.68 -6.15 -2.20
CA ASN A 36 16.21 -5.57 -0.97
C ASN A 36 15.86 -6.38 0.30
N ASP A 37 15.52 -7.66 0.14
CA ASP A 37 15.17 -8.59 1.24
C ASP A 37 14.00 -8.09 2.11
N ILE A 38 13.08 -7.32 1.54
CA ILE A 38 11.87 -6.85 2.20
C ILE A 38 10.71 -7.77 1.85
N LEU A 39 10.08 -8.34 2.88
CA LEU A 39 8.98 -9.27 2.69
C LEU A 39 7.76 -8.57 2.10
N THR A 40 7.22 -9.14 1.04
CA THR A 40 5.93 -8.79 0.43
C THR A 40 5.16 -10.06 0.11
N PRO A 41 3.82 -10.06 0.08
CA PRO A 41 3.06 -11.25 -0.30
C PRO A 41 3.53 -11.81 -1.64
N GLN A 42 3.66 -13.13 -1.73
CA GLN A 42 3.99 -13.80 -2.99
C GLN A 42 2.99 -13.42 -4.07
N PHE A 43 3.47 -13.20 -5.28
CA PHE A 43 2.63 -12.73 -6.36
C PHE A 43 3.03 -13.28 -7.73
N LYS A 44 2.07 -13.24 -8.65
CA LYS A 44 2.27 -13.39 -10.10
C LYS A 44 1.65 -12.20 -10.81
N SER A 45 2.20 -11.81 -11.95
CA SER A 45 1.59 -10.81 -12.82
C SER A 45 1.20 -11.43 -14.16
N ILE A 46 0.12 -10.90 -14.76
CA ILE A 46 -0.42 -11.33 -16.04
C ILE A 46 -0.66 -10.12 -16.90
N LYS A 47 -0.12 -10.10 -18.11
CA LYS A 47 -0.45 -9.12 -19.14
C LYS A 47 -1.70 -9.53 -19.92
N ASN A 48 -2.34 -8.56 -20.59
CA ASN A 48 -3.62 -8.80 -21.28
C ASN A 48 -3.60 -9.95 -22.28
N ASN A 49 -2.45 -10.24 -22.91
CA ASN A 49 -2.31 -11.26 -23.94
C ASN A 49 -1.80 -12.62 -23.41
N GLU A 50 -1.63 -12.74 -22.11
CA GLU A 50 -1.13 -13.96 -21.48
C GLU A 50 -2.29 -14.80 -20.94
N HIS A 51 -2.20 -16.13 -21.15
CA HIS A 51 -3.07 -17.09 -20.50
C HIS A 51 -2.49 -17.50 -19.16
N PHE A 52 -3.36 -17.73 -18.20
CA PHE A 52 -2.99 -18.11 -16.85
C PHE A 52 -3.15 -19.62 -16.70
N ASP A 53 -2.10 -20.28 -16.22
CA ASP A 53 -2.18 -21.68 -15.84
C ASP A 53 -2.50 -21.80 -14.36
N PHE A 54 -3.72 -22.20 -14.06
CA PHE A 54 -4.19 -22.45 -12.68
C PHE A 54 -3.63 -23.74 -12.07
N ASN A 55 -2.96 -24.61 -12.86
CA ASN A 55 -2.27 -25.79 -12.34
C ASN A 55 -0.87 -25.47 -11.78
N ASP A 56 -0.43 -24.21 -11.89
CA ASP A 56 0.83 -23.77 -11.32
C ASP A 56 0.82 -23.94 -9.79
N SER A 57 1.92 -24.42 -9.23
CA SER A 57 2.13 -24.63 -7.79
C SER A 57 1.98 -23.37 -6.92
N PHE A 58 1.90 -22.19 -7.55
CA PHE A 58 1.55 -20.95 -6.86
C PHE A 58 0.13 -21.00 -6.29
N PHE A 59 -0.80 -21.72 -6.97
CA PHE A 59 -2.17 -21.86 -6.54
C PHE A 59 -2.31 -23.14 -5.72
N ALA A 60 -2.62 -22.98 -4.43
CA ALA A 60 -2.91 -24.09 -3.54
C ALA A 60 -4.41 -24.17 -3.24
N GLU A 61 -4.91 -25.37 -3.01
CA GLU A 61 -6.29 -25.57 -2.57
C GLU A 61 -6.59 -24.80 -1.27
N ASN A 62 -7.78 -24.23 -1.18
CA ASN A 62 -8.28 -23.48 -0.02
C ASN A 62 -7.52 -22.17 0.32
N GLU A 63 -6.58 -21.72 -0.50
CA GLU A 63 -5.98 -20.41 -0.32
C GLU A 63 -6.86 -19.29 -0.91
N HIS A 64 -6.69 -18.10 -0.38
CA HIS A 64 -7.31 -16.89 -0.91
C HIS A 64 -6.25 -16.00 -1.56
N TYR A 65 -6.66 -15.30 -2.60
CA TYR A 65 -5.80 -14.45 -3.39
C TYR A 65 -6.47 -13.09 -3.59
N PHE A 66 -5.64 -12.05 -3.67
CA PHE A 66 -6.06 -10.75 -4.14
C PHE A 66 -5.71 -10.61 -5.62
N VAL A 67 -6.71 -10.32 -6.45
CA VAL A 67 -6.55 -9.95 -7.85
C VAL A 67 -6.67 -8.46 -7.96
N LYS A 68 -5.65 -7.78 -8.49
CA LYS A 68 -5.54 -6.32 -8.49
C LYS A 68 -5.04 -5.80 -9.82
N PRO A 69 -5.51 -4.65 -10.31
CA PRO A 69 -4.82 -3.91 -11.39
C PRO A 69 -3.42 -3.53 -10.96
N ASN A 70 -2.42 -3.65 -11.85
CA ASN A 70 -1.05 -3.22 -11.54
C ASN A 70 -0.97 -1.70 -11.31
N PHE A 71 -1.54 -0.93 -12.24
CA PHE A 71 -1.57 0.54 -12.21
C PHE A 71 -2.95 1.03 -11.80
N ASN A 72 -3.23 1.11 -10.51
CA ASN A 72 -4.44 1.75 -10.01
C ASN A 72 -4.34 2.05 -8.52
N GLY A 73 -5.12 3.04 -8.06
CA GLY A 73 -5.26 3.43 -6.66
C GLY A 73 -6.67 3.16 -6.11
N SER A 74 -6.89 3.55 -4.85
CA SER A 74 -8.21 3.57 -4.20
C SER A 74 -8.98 2.24 -4.21
N SER A 75 -8.28 1.11 -4.32
CA SER A 75 -8.85 -0.25 -4.32
C SER A 75 -9.83 -0.56 -5.46
N TYR A 76 -9.89 0.24 -6.52
CA TYR A 76 -10.70 -0.08 -7.70
C TYR A 76 -10.19 -1.32 -8.42
N GLY A 77 -11.11 -2.22 -8.78
CA GLY A 77 -10.79 -3.46 -9.49
C GLY A 77 -10.08 -4.52 -8.64
N ILE A 78 -10.00 -4.34 -7.31
CA ILE A 78 -9.46 -5.33 -6.39
C ILE A 78 -10.54 -6.32 -6.00
N SER A 79 -10.22 -7.61 -6.08
CA SER A 79 -11.09 -8.70 -5.64
C SER A 79 -10.32 -9.69 -4.78
N LYS A 80 -10.91 -10.11 -3.64
CA LYS A 80 -10.43 -11.26 -2.87
C LYS A 80 -11.18 -12.51 -3.34
N VAL A 81 -10.46 -13.51 -3.82
CA VAL A 81 -11.03 -14.69 -4.46
C VAL A 81 -10.39 -15.99 -3.96
N SER A 82 -11.14 -17.08 -4.02
CA SER A 82 -10.67 -18.46 -4.03
C SER A 82 -10.84 -19.03 -5.44
N ASP A 83 -10.34 -20.24 -5.68
CA ASP A 83 -10.16 -20.90 -6.98
C ASP A 83 -11.29 -20.72 -8.02
N LYS A 84 -12.54 -20.59 -7.59
CA LYS A 84 -13.72 -20.61 -8.49
C LYS A 84 -14.05 -19.24 -9.13
N LYS A 85 -13.48 -18.13 -8.64
CA LYS A 85 -13.84 -16.77 -9.07
C LYS A 85 -12.73 -16.00 -9.77
N PHE A 86 -11.62 -16.64 -10.09
CA PHE A 86 -10.47 -15.97 -10.71
C PHE A 86 -10.80 -15.28 -12.02
N ASN A 87 -11.54 -15.96 -12.92
CA ASN A 87 -11.85 -15.42 -14.24
C ASN A 87 -12.66 -14.12 -14.18
N GLU A 88 -13.62 -14.04 -13.26
CA GLU A 88 -14.42 -12.83 -13.04
C GLU A 88 -13.55 -11.70 -12.47
N ALA A 89 -12.72 -12.00 -11.48
CA ALA A 89 -11.80 -11.05 -10.87
C ALA A 89 -10.75 -10.52 -11.85
N LEU A 90 -10.19 -11.40 -12.70
CA LEU A 90 -9.28 -11.01 -13.77
C LEU A 90 -9.96 -10.10 -14.78
N LYS A 91 -11.17 -10.42 -15.20
CA LYS A 91 -11.95 -9.60 -16.13
C LYS A 91 -12.24 -8.21 -15.52
N GLU A 92 -12.55 -8.16 -14.23
CA GLU A 92 -12.77 -6.90 -13.54
C GLU A 92 -11.48 -6.07 -13.45
N ALA A 93 -10.38 -6.65 -12.97
CA ALA A 93 -9.10 -5.97 -12.84
C ALA A 93 -8.56 -5.46 -14.19
N LYS A 94 -8.75 -6.23 -15.27
CA LYS A 94 -8.34 -5.86 -16.64
C LYS A 94 -9.08 -4.64 -17.21
N LYS A 95 -10.17 -4.20 -16.62
CA LYS A 95 -10.84 -2.94 -17.01
C LYS A 95 -10.00 -1.71 -16.65
N TYR A 96 -9.12 -1.84 -15.65
CA TYR A 96 -8.37 -0.73 -15.05
C TYR A 96 -6.87 -0.76 -15.40
N SER A 97 -6.33 -1.90 -15.84
CA SER A 97 -4.90 -2.02 -16.15
C SER A 97 -4.66 -3.11 -17.19
N THR A 98 -3.66 -2.90 -18.06
CA THR A 98 -3.18 -3.90 -19.04
C THR A 98 -2.38 -5.03 -18.39
N GLU A 99 -1.95 -4.86 -17.16
CA GLU A 99 -1.28 -5.88 -16.35
C GLU A 99 -2.01 -6.03 -15.03
N VAL A 100 -2.27 -7.26 -14.62
CA VAL A 100 -2.96 -7.63 -13.39
C VAL A 100 -2.00 -8.39 -12.49
N ILE A 101 -2.01 -8.10 -11.21
CA ILE A 101 -1.25 -8.81 -10.18
C ILE A 101 -2.18 -9.72 -9.38
N ILE A 102 -1.73 -10.94 -9.11
CA ILE A 102 -2.37 -11.90 -8.22
C ILE A 102 -1.44 -12.13 -7.05
N GLU A 103 -1.91 -11.86 -5.85
CA GLU A 103 -1.14 -11.97 -4.61
C GLU A 103 -1.75 -13.00 -3.68
N LYS A 104 -0.93 -13.78 -2.99
CA LYS A 104 -1.40 -14.62 -1.88
C LYS A 104 -1.95 -13.74 -0.76
N SER A 105 -3.11 -14.11 -0.23
CA SER A 105 -3.74 -13.38 0.87
C SER A 105 -3.07 -13.75 2.19
N PHE A 106 -2.64 -12.74 2.94
CA PHE A 106 -2.35 -12.88 4.36
C PHE A 106 -3.63 -12.63 5.16
N ASN A 107 -3.81 -13.34 6.25
CA ASN A 107 -5.06 -13.33 7.02
C ASN A 107 -4.94 -12.63 8.39
N GLY A 108 -3.84 -11.95 8.64
CA GLY A 108 -3.60 -11.24 9.89
C GLY A 108 -3.97 -9.75 9.83
N PRO A 109 -3.67 -9.02 10.91
CA PRO A 109 -3.88 -7.58 11.00
C PRO A 109 -3.19 -6.79 9.91
N GLU A 110 -3.83 -5.70 9.50
CA GLU A 110 -3.24 -4.69 8.62
C GLU A 110 -2.70 -3.51 9.44
N TYR A 111 -1.56 -2.99 9.00
CA TYR A 111 -0.90 -1.84 9.62
C TYR A 111 -0.52 -0.81 8.57
N THR A 112 -0.32 0.42 9.02
CA THR A 112 0.17 1.49 8.18
C THR A 112 1.16 2.36 8.94
N VAL A 113 2.21 2.78 8.25
CA VAL A 113 3.24 3.68 8.78
C VAL A 113 3.39 4.86 7.83
N ALA A 114 3.13 6.04 8.36
CA ALA A 114 3.43 7.30 7.66
C ALA A 114 4.89 7.69 7.93
N LEU A 115 5.59 8.20 6.92
CA LEU A 115 6.95 8.73 7.04
C LEU A 115 6.96 10.19 6.62
N LEU A 116 7.57 11.02 7.43
CA LEU A 116 7.84 12.43 7.15
C LEU A 116 9.35 12.66 7.14
N LYS A 117 9.90 13.15 6.03
CA LYS A 117 11.35 13.33 5.84
C LYS A 117 12.16 12.05 6.15
N GLY A 118 11.63 10.91 5.71
CA GLY A 118 12.20 9.58 5.97
C GLY A 118 12.05 9.07 7.42
N LYS A 119 11.43 9.86 8.32
CA LYS A 119 11.23 9.44 9.72
C LYS A 119 9.84 8.85 9.92
N PRO A 120 9.74 7.62 10.44
CA PRO A 120 8.46 6.98 10.71
C PRO A 120 7.69 7.69 11.84
N LEU A 121 6.46 8.03 11.58
CA LEU A 121 5.49 8.51 12.56
C LEU A 121 4.91 7.33 13.36
N THR A 122 3.95 7.59 14.23
CA THR A 122 3.28 6.54 15.00
C THR A 122 2.57 5.55 14.08
N PRO A 123 2.96 4.26 14.08
CA PRO A 123 2.26 3.23 13.32
C PRO A 123 0.83 3.04 13.80
N LEU A 124 -0.06 2.73 12.87
CA LEU A 124 -1.47 2.48 13.16
C LEU A 124 -1.86 1.06 12.72
N GLN A 125 -2.71 0.42 13.49
CA GLN A 125 -3.43 -0.79 13.09
C GLN A 125 -4.78 -0.40 12.50
N ILE A 126 -5.15 -1.08 11.40
CA ILE A 126 -6.45 -0.93 10.73
C ILE A 126 -7.31 -2.12 11.14
N LEU A 127 -8.37 -1.84 11.90
CA LEU A 127 -9.38 -2.83 12.25
C LEU A 127 -10.51 -2.73 11.23
N HIS A 128 -10.62 -3.78 10.41
CA HIS A 128 -11.65 -3.84 9.38
C HIS A 128 -13.04 -4.05 9.95
N ASP A 129 -14.03 -3.60 9.21
CA ASP A 129 -15.41 -3.99 9.44
C ASP A 129 -15.53 -5.53 9.31
N PRO A 130 -15.98 -6.24 10.36
CA PRO A 130 -16.09 -7.71 10.36
C PRO A 130 -16.94 -8.27 9.19
N ILE A 131 -17.87 -7.46 8.65
CA ILE A 131 -18.76 -7.86 7.55
C ILE A 131 -18.04 -7.88 6.20
N ARG A 132 -16.97 -7.07 6.03
CA ARG A 132 -16.31 -6.86 4.73
C ARG A 132 -15.03 -7.64 4.54
N GLY A 133 -14.32 -7.96 5.60
CA GLY A 133 -13.16 -8.85 5.62
C GLY A 133 -11.86 -8.31 4.98
N PHE A 134 -11.84 -7.12 4.35
CA PHE A 134 -10.63 -6.43 3.87
C PHE A 134 -10.86 -4.93 3.64
N TYR A 135 -9.76 -4.17 3.52
CA TYR A 135 -9.78 -2.70 3.42
C TYR A 135 -10.05 -2.23 1.99
N ASP A 136 -11.29 -2.38 1.52
CA ASP A 136 -11.75 -1.93 0.22
C ASP A 136 -12.04 -0.42 0.16
N TYR A 137 -12.51 0.07 -0.99
CA TYR A 137 -12.89 1.47 -1.19
C TYR A 137 -13.95 1.94 -0.18
N GLU A 138 -14.97 1.13 0.04
CA GLU A 138 -16.06 1.42 0.96
C GLU A 138 -15.56 1.46 2.42
N ALA A 139 -14.68 0.53 2.81
CA ALA A 139 -14.06 0.51 4.13
C ALA A 139 -13.16 1.74 4.35
N LYS A 140 -12.51 2.25 3.28
CA LYS A 140 -11.64 3.43 3.33
C LYS A 140 -12.41 4.73 3.55
N TYR A 141 -13.56 4.90 2.91
CA TYR A 141 -14.24 6.20 2.79
C TYR A 141 -15.63 6.25 3.41
N ASN A 142 -16.35 5.15 3.45
CA ASN A 142 -17.77 5.12 3.81
C ASN A 142 -18.09 4.28 5.06
N SER A 143 -17.22 3.34 5.48
CA SER A 143 -17.50 2.52 6.66
C SER A 143 -17.26 3.29 7.95
N GLN A 144 -18.27 3.36 8.80
CA GLN A 144 -18.14 3.87 10.17
C GLN A 144 -17.52 2.84 11.13
N ASN A 145 -17.42 1.58 10.71
CA ASN A 145 -16.94 0.47 11.54
C ASN A 145 -15.43 0.20 11.40
N THR A 146 -14.77 0.81 10.40
CA THR A 146 -13.32 0.71 10.27
C THR A 146 -12.63 1.61 11.29
N GLN A 147 -11.93 1.02 12.25
CA GLN A 147 -11.19 1.75 13.28
C GLN A 147 -9.70 1.82 12.94
N LYS A 148 -9.08 2.88 13.36
CA LYS A 148 -7.65 3.16 13.19
C LYS A 148 -7.08 3.44 14.56
N ILE A 149 -6.33 2.50 15.10
CA ILE A 149 -5.87 2.54 16.49
C ILE A 149 -4.35 2.55 16.58
N LYS A 150 -3.83 3.10 17.69
CA LYS A 150 -2.42 2.94 18.04
C LYS A 150 -2.11 1.47 18.34
N ILE A 151 -0.89 1.07 18.01
CA ILE A 151 -0.38 -0.26 18.36
C ILE A 151 0.27 -0.16 19.75
N GLU A 152 -0.10 -1.05 20.65
CA GLU A 152 0.46 -1.10 22.01
C GLU A 152 1.73 -1.95 22.07
N ASP A 153 1.88 -2.94 21.20
CA ASP A 153 3.06 -3.81 21.15
C ASP A 153 4.27 -3.07 20.56
N GLU A 154 5.18 -2.67 21.45
CA GLU A 154 6.39 -1.94 21.09
C GLU A 154 7.32 -2.72 20.14
N SER A 155 7.31 -4.05 20.20
CA SER A 155 8.15 -4.88 19.32
C SER A 155 7.63 -4.82 17.88
N ILE A 156 6.32 -4.86 17.69
CA ILE A 156 5.68 -4.68 16.39
C ILE A 156 5.91 -3.25 15.89
N VAL A 157 5.73 -2.25 16.74
CA VAL A 157 5.96 -0.83 16.42
C VAL A 157 7.39 -0.63 15.91
N LYS A 158 8.39 -1.15 16.61
CA LYS A 158 9.80 -1.05 16.24
C LYS A 158 10.06 -1.68 14.87
N ARG A 159 9.61 -2.91 14.66
CA ARG A 159 9.79 -3.63 13.39
C ARG A 159 9.11 -2.92 12.21
N LEU A 160 7.88 -2.43 12.40
CA LEU A 160 7.16 -1.67 11.37
C LEU A 160 7.93 -0.41 10.97
N LYS A 161 8.48 0.32 11.94
CA LYS A 161 9.29 1.52 11.67
C LYS A 161 10.56 1.18 10.89
N GLU A 162 11.33 0.19 11.35
CA GLU A 162 12.57 -0.24 10.70
C GLU A 162 12.34 -0.71 9.24
N ILE A 163 11.28 -1.49 9.01
CA ILE A 163 10.94 -1.93 7.66
C ILE A 163 10.50 -0.73 6.79
N SER A 164 9.70 0.19 7.36
CA SER A 164 9.23 1.37 6.62
C SER A 164 10.35 2.29 6.18
N GLU A 165 11.39 2.51 7.00
CA GLU A 165 12.59 3.26 6.62
C GLU A 165 13.30 2.58 5.44
N LYS A 166 13.51 1.26 5.50
CA LYS A 166 14.11 0.51 4.39
C LYS A 166 13.29 0.60 3.10
N VAL A 167 11.95 0.52 3.20
CA VAL A 167 11.05 0.66 2.04
C VAL A 167 11.17 2.05 1.43
N PHE A 168 11.17 3.08 2.27
CA PHE A 168 11.28 4.48 1.85
C PHE A 168 12.57 4.73 1.08
N ASP A 169 13.69 4.21 1.61
CA ASP A 169 15.02 4.36 1.00
C ASP A 169 15.15 3.55 -0.28
N CYS A 170 14.74 2.28 -0.30
CA CYS A 170 14.90 1.41 -1.48
C CYS A 170 14.06 1.87 -2.68
N LEU A 171 12.96 2.59 -2.45
CA LEU A 171 12.12 3.17 -3.50
C LEU A 171 12.44 4.64 -3.77
N ASN A 172 13.53 5.16 -3.18
CA ASN A 172 14.01 6.52 -3.33
C ASN A 172 12.92 7.58 -3.08
N CYS A 173 12.06 7.31 -2.08
CA CYS A 173 11.05 8.25 -1.66
C CYS A 173 11.69 9.46 -0.98
N LYS A 174 11.01 10.61 -1.04
CA LYS A 174 11.42 11.86 -0.39
C LYS A 174 10.24 12.50 0.32
N THR A 175 10.52 13.46 1.17
CA THR A 175 9.59 14.28 1.92
C THR A 175 8.59 13.47 2.72
N TRP A 176 7.66 12.74 2.09
CA TRP A 176 6.61 12.01 2.77
C TRP A 176 6.10 10.81 1.97
N ALA A 177 5.73 9.76 2.67
CA ALA A 177 5.11 8.56 2.09
C ALA A 177 4.33 7.79 3.18
N ARG A 178 3.56 6.79 2.76
CA ARG A 178 2.87 5.87 3.66
C ARG A 178 3.07 4.43 3.19
N VAL A 179 3.59 3.60 4.06
CA VAL A 179 3.79 2.16 3.82
C VAL A 179 2.66 1.39 4.49
N ASP A 180 2.01 0.53 3.71
CA ASP A 180 0.90 -0.30 4.17
C ASP A 180 1.37 -1.77 4.28
N PHE A 181 1.00 -2.43 5.38
CA PHE A 181 1.45 -3.77 5.74
C PHE A 181 0.29 -4.70 6.03
N VAL A 182 0.55 -5.98 5.88
CA VAL A 182 -0.29 -7.07 6.40
C VAL A 182 0.59 -8.06 7.16
N SER A 183 0.06 -8.67 8.21
CA SER A 183 0.79 -9.69 8.97
C SER A 183 0.22 -11.09 8.78
N GLU A 184 1.05 -12.08 9.04
CA GLU A 184 0.66 -13.48 9.17
C GLU A 184 1.57 -14.15 10.20
N GLY A 185 1.02 -14.43 11.38
CA GLY A 185 1.81 -14.77 12.56
C GLY A 185 2.83 -13.64 12.86
N GLU A 186 4.10 -14.00 12.95
CA GLU A 186 5.17 -13.01 13.18
C GLU A 186 5.64 -12.29 11.92
N LYS A 187 5.19 -12.70 10.74
CA LYS A 187 5.63 -12.09 9.48
C LYS A 187 4.91 -10.77 9.26
N LEU A 188 5.67 -9.73 8.92
CA LEU A 188 5.16 -8.43 8.48
C LEU A 188 5.53 -8.26 7.00
N ALA A 189 4.54 -8.24 6.13
CA ALA A 189 4.72 -8.10 4.69
C ALA A 189 4.22 -6.75 4.20
N VAL A 190 5.01 -6.08 3.35
CA VAL A 190 4.64 -4.82 2.72
C VAL A 190 3.67 -5.08 1.59
N ILE A 191 2.49 -4.46 1.65
CA ILE A 191 1.47 -4.51 0.59
C ILE A 191 1.81 -3.51 -0.50
N GLU A 192 1.97 -2.25 -0.11
CA GLU A 192 2.22 -1.13 -1.02
C GLU A 192 2.88 0.05 -0.28
N ILE A 193 3.46 0.96 -1.05
CA ILE A 193 3.84 2.30 -0.58
C ILE A 193 3.09 3.36 -1.38
N ASN A 194 2.60 4.36 -0.69
CA ASN A 194 1.91 5.50 -1.27
C ASN A 194 2.82 6.73 -1.16
N SER A 195 3.44 7.15 -2.27
CA SER A 195 4.30 8.34 -2.34
C SER A 195 3.50 9.65 -2.29
N VAL A 196 2.18 9.57 -2.51
CA VAL A 196 1.22 10.69 -2.37
C VAL A 196 0.01 10.21 -1.59
N PRO A 197 0.14 9.99 -0.28
CA PRO A 197 -0.96 9.48 0.54
C PRO A 197 -2.08 10.51 0.67
N GLY A 198 -3.31 10.04 0.93
CA GLY A 198 -4.45 10.91 1.20
C GLY A 198 -4.18 11.87 2.36
N PHE A 199 -4.60 13.14 2.20
CA PHE A 199 -4.24 14.24 3.10
C PHE A 199 -5.44 15.01 3.65
N THR A 200 -6.60 14.38 3.76
CA THR A 200 -7.74 14.98 4.48
C THR A 200 -7.56 14.78 5.99
N ALA A 201 -8.24 15.57 6.80
CA ALA A 201 -8.17 15.46 8.27
C ALA A 201 -8.50 14.05 8.82
N LYS A 202 -9.23 13.24 8.04
CA LYS A 202 -9.59 11.84 8.38
C LYS A 202 -8.63 10.80 7.77
N SER A 203 -7.65 11.23 6.96
CA SER A 203 -6.70 10.34 6.30
C SER A 203 -5.69 9.76 7.29
N LEU A 204 -5.14 8.58 6.96
CA LEU A 204 -4.19 7.85 7.79
C LEU A 204 -2.91 8.65 8.08
N PHE A 205 -2.41 9.39 7.08
CA PHE A 205 -1.17 10.16 7.24
C PHE A 205 -1.32 11.29 8.29
N PRO A 206 -2.30 12.22 8.20
CA PRO A 206 -2.53 13.22 9.24
C PRO A 206 -2.88 12.62 10.61
N LEU A 207 -3.57 11.47 10.64
CA LEU A 207 -3.88 10.80 11.90
C LEU A 207 -2.61 10.27 12.58
N ALA A 208 -1.70 9.65 11.83
CA ALA A 208 -0.41 9.20 12.35
C ALA A 208 0.45 10.37 12.85
N ALA A 209 0.45 11.50 12.14
CA ALA A 209 1.11 12.73 12.57
C ALA A 209 0.56 13.25 13.89
N LYS A 210 -0.75 13.32 14.03
CA LYS A 210 -1.42 13.73 15.28
C LYS A 210 -1.03 12.82 16.46
N TYR A 211 -0.99 11.50 16.26
CA TYR A 211 -0.53 10.58 17.30
C TYR A 211 0.96 10.68 17.61
N SER A 212 1.73 11.29 16.72
CA SER A 212 3.15 11.64 16.92
C SER A 212 3.35 13.04 17.53
N GLY A 213 2.27 13.75 17.88
CA GLY A 213 2.31 15.09 18.47
C GLY A 213 2.44 16.23 17.45
N ILE A 214 2.23 15.96 16.15
CA ILE A 214 2.31 16.95 15.07
C ILE A 214 0.88 17.32 14.67
N GLU A 215 0.52 18.59 14.91
CA GLU A 215 -0.78 19.10 14.52
C GLU A 215 -0.90 19.30 13.00
N TYR A 216 -2.13 19.24 12.47
CA TYR A 216 -2.37 19.27 11.01
C TYR A 216 -1.75 20.49 10.31
N LYS A 217 -1.82 21.67 10.93
CA LYS A 217 -1.23 22.90 10.38
C LYS A 217 0.30 22.82 10.34
N GLU A 218 0.90 22.33 11.40
CA GLU A 218 2.34 22.10 11.50
C GLU A 218 2.82 21.07 10.47
N LEU A 219 2.06 19.98 10.30
CA LEU A 219 2.34 18.97 9.29
C LEU A 219 2.42 19.54 7.88
N ILE A 220 1.49 20.45 7.53
CA ILE A 220 1.52 21.15 6.24
C ILE A 220 2.79 21.99 6.11
N SER A 221 3.14 22.78 7.14
CA SER A 221 4.36 23.58 7.12
C SER A 221 5.61 22.74 6.93
N LEU A 222 5.74 21.62 7.67
CA LEU A 222 6.88 20.69 7.57
C LEU A 222 7.03 20.05 6.18
N ILE A 223 5.92 19.82 5.47
CA ILE A 223 5.95 19.29 4.09
C ILE A 223 6.39 20.38 3.12
N ILE A 224 5.89 21.60 3.28
CA ILE A 224 6.20 22.73 2.39
C ILE A 224 7.63 23.22 2.58
N GLU A 225 8.15 23.25 3.80
CA GLU A 225 9.52 23.68 4.11
C GLU A 225 10.62 22.76 3.54
N ASP A 226 10.25 21.56 3.16
CA ASP A 226 11.15 20.58 2.53
C ASP A 226 11.20 20.71 0.99
N CYS A 227 10.57 21.77 0.46
CA CYS A 227 10.44 22.06 -0.97
C CYS A 227 11.58 23.03 -1.47
#